data_f840eb0ba6a305d3f3af71305a73c26e
#
_entry.id   f840eb0ba6a305d3f3af71305a73c26e
#
_cell.length_a   1.000
_cell.length_b   1.000
_cell.length_c   1.000
_cell.angle_alpha   90.00
_cell.angle_beta   90.00
_cell.angle_gamma   90.00
#
_symmetry.space_group_name_H-M   'P 1'
#
loop_
_entity.id
_entity.type
_entity.pdbx_description
1 polymer ?
#
loop_
_entity_poly.entity_id
_entity_poly.type
_entity_poly.pdbx_seq_one_letter_code
_entity_poly.pdbx_strand_id
1 'polypeptide(L)'
;MRERIIFIISLIIVFFVGIIGTIAVYKLLPSDNTVIEKTVKDVTVTESDTISSSIEKVYNSVVYIAATSGKNSSTGTGFFYKADDNYGYIITNNHVVEDSTKVDITTAAGQTVSATVLGADEYSDIAVLQVSKDAVTVTAEIGDSTKSLVGDTIFTVGSPLGIDYMNSVSKGIISGTDRTVTVSLTSGAFLMNVLQIDASINPGNSGGPLCNINGEVIGVTSMKLVDSSVEGMGFAIPIEIVMPTVEKLETGEAVERPYLGVSMLSVDDTWQLYRNGIYLDENAPDGVVIISTENDSPVANAGLKKGDIITKIDGTSINSVAKLRYILYKHAVGDTVKVNYIRDNKESEVSIVLSKSVSK
;
A
#
# COMPACT_ATOMS: atom_id res chain seq x y z
N MET A 1 53.85 -83.51 -6.40
CA MET A 1 52.63 -83.37 -5.58
C MET A 1 52.90 -82.58 -4.29
N ARG A 2 53.98 -82.88 -3.57
CA ARG A 2 54.34 -82.24 -2.29
C ARG A 2 54.58 -80.71 -2.40
N GLU A 3 55.25 -80.23 -3.44
CA GLU A 3 55.54 -78.82 -3.66
C GLU A 3 54.26 -77.99 -3.99
N ARG A 4 53.28 -78.52 -4.74
CA ARG A 4 52.00 -77.86 -5.04
C ARG A 4 51.13 -77.72 -3.77
N ILE A 5 51.22 -78.70 -2.86
CA ILE A 5 50.50 -78.67 -1.59
C ILE A 5 51.10 -77.57 -0.68
N ILE A 6 52.44 -77.50 -0.61
CA ILE A 6 53.15 -76.45 0.16
C ILE A 6 52.81 -75.05 -0.39
N PHE A 7 52.78 -74.90 -1.73
CA PHE A 7 52.40 -73.60 -2.35
C PHE A 7 50.96 -73.21 -2.04
N ILE A 8 50.03 -74.17 -2.08
CA ILE A 8 48.60 -73.86 -1.73
C ILE A 8 48.48 -73.49 -0.25
N ILE A 9 49.18 -74.20 0.64
CA ILE A 9 49.18 -73.90 2.09
C ILE A 9 49.79 -72.49 2.34
N SER A 10 50.90 -72.15 1.68
CA SER A 10 51.46 -70.78 1.83
C SER A 10 50.56 -69.70 1.34
N LEU A 11 49.81 -69.93 0.25
CA LEU A 11 48.84 -68.99 -0.27
C LEU A 11 47.66 -68.76 0.70
N ILE A 12 47.15 -69.81 1.34
CA ILE A 12 46.12 -69.78 2.36
C ILE A 12 46.62 -69.03 3.60
N ILE A 13 47.85 -69.26 4.03
CA ILE A 13 48.42 -68.53 5.20
C ILE A 13 48.53 -67.02 4.90
N VAL A 14 49.04 -66.65 3.73
CA VAL A 14 49.13 -65.22 3.32
C VAL A 14 47.77 -64.57 3.27
N PHE A 15 46.73 -65.26 2.77
CA PHE A 15 45.37 -64.77 2.73
C PHE A 15 44.81 -64.53 4.15
N PHE A 16 44.98 -65.45 5.09
CA PHE A 16 44.54 -65.27 6.48
C PHE A 16 45.32 -64.17 7.22
N VAL A 17 46.64 -64.08 6.98
CA VAL A 17 47.43 -62.96 7.54
C VAL A 17 46.95 -61.60 7.01
N GLY A 18 46.61 -61.55 5.72
CA GLY A 18 46.02 -60.36 5.14
C GLY A 18 44.70 -59.98 5.81
N ILE A 19 43.78 -60.93 6.02
CA ILE A 19 42.50 -60.68 6.71
C ILE A 19 42.71 -60.21 8.15
N ILE A 20 43.60 -60.90 8.89
CA ILE A 20 43.89 -60.51 10.29
C ILE A 20 44.51 -59.09 10.35
N GLY A 21 45.44 -58.80 9.41
CA GLY A 21 46.03 -57.46 9.29
C GLY A 21 44.97 -56.37 9.01
N THR A 22 44.03 -56.61 8.10
CA THR A 22 42.95 -55.69 7.76
C THR A 22 42.00 -55.43 8.96
N ILE A 23 41.67 -56.53 9.68
CA ILE A 23 40.84 -56.41 10.89
C ILE A 23 41.56 -55.64 12.00
N ALA A 24 42.86 -55.86 12.16
CA ALA A 24 43.67 -55.16 13.15
C ALA A 24 43.78 -53.64 12.82
N VAL A 25 43.98 -53.28 11.55
CA VAL A 25 44.01 -51.90 11.09
C VAL A 25 42.64 -51.24 11.26
N TYR A 26 41.57 -51.96 10.95
CA TYR A 26 40.20 -51.46 11.13
C TYR A 26 39.85 -51.17 12.60
N LYS A 27 40.39 -51.98 13.53
CA LYS A 27 40.21 -51.78 14.97
C LYS A 27 41.12 -50.68 15.56
N LEU A 28 42.22 -50.35 14.90
CA LEU A 28 43.18 -49.32 15.32
C LEU A 28 42.89 -47.95 14.71
N LEU A 29 42.02 -47.87 13.69
CA LEU A 29 41.53 -46.62 13.19
C LEU A 29 40.59 -46.01 14.24
N PRO A 30 40.80 -44.76 14.66
CA PRO A 30 39.86 -44.10 15.54
C PRO A 30 38.53 -44.04 14.81
N SER A 31 37.48 -44.64 15.39
CA SER A 31 36.12 -44.41 14.91
C SER A 31 35.75 -42.99 15.31
N ASP A 32 35.89 -42.06 14.39
CA ASP A 32 35.23 -40.73 14.52
C ASP A 32 33.73 -40.95 14.48
N ASN A 33 33.16 -41.47 15.56
CA ASN A 33 31.78 -41.32 15.87
C ASN A 33 31.58 -39.87 16.39
N THR A 34 31.69 -38.89 15.52
CA THR A 34 31.05 -37.60 15.77
C THR A 34 29.55 -37.86 15.81
N VAL A 35 29.08 -38.20 16.98
CA VAL A 35 27.66 -38.07 17.32
C VAL A 35 27.35 -36.56 17.23
N ILE A 36 26.81 -36.11 16.07
CA ILE A 36 26.15 -34.81 15.98
C ILE A 36 24.91 -34.99 16.84
N GLU A 37 24.99 -34.64 18.13
CA GLU A 37 23.80 -34.37 18.92
C GLU A 37 23.10 -33.19 18.25
N LYS A 38 22.13 -33.49 17.37
CA LYS A 38 21.15 -32.53 16.96
C LYS A 38 20.33 -32.21 18.21
N THR A 39 20.73 -31.14 18.92
CA THR A 39 19.86 -30.52 19.89
C THR A 39 18.70 -29.92 19.07
N VAL A 40 17.64 -30.70 18.92
CA VAL A 40 16.36 -30.17 18.45
C VAL A 40 15.86 -29.28 19.58
N LYS A 41 16.12 -27.98 19.49
CA LYS A 41 15.35 -27.03 20.26
C LYS A 41 13.93 -27.13 19.74
N ASP A 42 13.04 -27.70 20.51
CA ASP A 42 11.61 -27.51 20.28
C ASP A 42 11.31 -26.03 20.51
N VAL A 43 11.40 -25.26 19.42
CA VAL A 43 10.91 -23.89 19.39
C VAL A 43 9.41 -24.00 19.17
N THR A 44 8.64 -24.01 20.24
CA THR A 44 7.20 -23.83 20.14
C THR A 44 6.95 -22.37 19.80
N VAL A 45 6.74 -22.08 18.50
CA VAL A 45 6.31 -20.75 18.06
C VAL A 45 4.81 -20.68 18.29
N THR A 46 4.40 -19.98 19.36
CA THR A 46 2.99 -19.72 19.70
C THR A 46 2.40 -18.52 18.96
N GLU A 47 2.87 -18.26 17.73
CA GLU A 47 2.41 -17.13 16.92
C GLU A 47 0.95 -17.30 16.44
N SER A 48 0.46 -18.55 16.29
CA SER A 48 -0.88 -18.81 15.78
C SER A 48 -2.00 -18.34 16.72
N ASP A 49 -1.82 -18.47 18.03
CA ASP A 49 -2.87 -18.13 19.01
C ASP A 49 -3.05 -16.60 19.11
N THR A 50 -1.98 -15.83 18.94
CA THR A 50 -2.01 -14.37 19.00
C THR A 50 -2.76 -13.76 17.81
N ILE A 51 -2.51 -14.24 16.59
CA ILE A 51 -3.18 -13.72 15.38
C ILE A 51 -4.66 -14.07 15.36
N SER A 52 -5.04 -15.29 15.73
CA SER A 52 -6.45 -15.70 15.78
C SER A 52 -7.28 -14.81 16.73
N SER A 53 -6.74 -14.53 17.92
CA SER A 53 -7.41 -13.64 18.88
C SER A 53 -7.48 -12.19 18.40
N SER A 54 -6.47 -11.72 17.64
CA SER A 54 -6.47 -10.38 17.05
C SER A 54 -7.46 -10.26 15.89
N ILE A 55 -7.61 -11.32 15.08
CA ILE A 55 -8.61 -11.40 14.03
C ILE A 55 -10.03 -11.31 14.63
N GLU A 56 -10.31 -12.02 15.74
CA GLU A 56 -11.60 -11.98 16.41
C GLU A 56 -12.03 -10.57 16.83
N LYS A 57 -11.07 -9.71 17.24
CA LYS A 57 -11.36 -8.31 17.61
C LYS A 57 -11.86 -7.49 16.43
N VAL A 58 -11.35 -7.76 15.23
CA VAL A 58 -11.62 -6.96 14.01
C VAL A 58 -12.75 -7.57 13.18
N TYR A 59 -12.86 -8.90 13.14
CA TYR A 59 -13.72 -9.66 12.25
C TYR A 59 -15.16 -9.13 12.18
N ASN A 60 -15.77 -8.86 13.34
CA ASN A 60 -17.14 -8.39 13.43
C ASN A 60 -17.32 -6.89 13.14
N SER A 61 -16.22 -6.13 12.98
CA SER A 61 -16.27 -4.75 12.54
C SER A 61 -16.27 -4.62 11.01
N VAL A 62 -15.89 -5.68 10.29
CA VAL A 62 -15.74 -5.67 8.83
C VAL A 62 -17.09 -5.93 8.16
N VAL A 63 -17.33 -5.17 7.09
CA VAL A 63 -18.56 -5.27 6.30
C VAL A 63 -18.23 -5.44 4.82
N TYR A 64 -19.07 -6.22 4.13
CA TYR A 64 -19.11 -6.25 2.67
C TYR A 64 -19.90 -5.04 2.18
N ILE A 65 -19.42 -4.41 1.10
CA ILE A 65 -20.08 -3.26 0.46
C ILE A 65 -20.47 -3.61 -0.96
N ALA A 66 -21.75 -3.31 -1.30
CA ALA A 66 -22.28 -3.37 -2.63
C ALA A 66 -22.78 -1.97 -3.03
N ALA A 67 -22.14 -1.36 -4.01
CA ALA A 67 -22.50 -0.04 -4.54
C ALA A 67 -23.04 -0.20 -5.96
N THR A 68 -24.13 0.49 -6.29
CA THR A 68 -24.79 0.39 -7.59
C THR A 68 -25.04 1.77 -8.20
N SER A 69 -24.84 1.88 -9.52
CA SER A 69 -25.15 3.05 -10.33
C SER A 69 -25.80 2.59 -11.64
N GLY A 70 -27.13 2.66 -11.69
CA GLY A 70 -27.88 2.17 -12.82
C GLY A 70 -27.69 0.66 -13.05
N LYS A 71 -26.97 0.26 -14.11
CA LYS A 71 -26.66 -1.13 -14.42
C LYS A 71 -25.26 -1.57 -13.93
N ASN A 72 -24.46 -0.65 -13.49
CA ASN A 72 -23.11 -0.92 -13.02
C ASN A 72 -23.15 -1.23 -11.51
N SER A 73 -22.30 -2.14 -11.08
CA SER A 73 -22.10 -2.46 -9.66
C SER A 73 -20.61 -2.52 -9.34
N SER A 74 -20.27 -1.99 -8.19
CA SER A 74 -18.96 -2.13 -7.56
C SER A 74 -19.11 -2.85 -6.23
N THR A 75 -18.10 -3.62 -5.85
CA THR A 75 -18.07 -4.30 -4.57
C THR A 75 -16.74 -4.08 -3.87
N GLY A 76 -16.77 -4.08 -2.55
CA GLY A 76 -15.59 -3.88 -1.73
C GLY A 76 -15.84 -4.26 -0.29
N THR A 77 -14.93 -3.83 0.53
CA THR A 77 -14.93 -4.03 1.99
C THR A 77 -14.92 -2.67 2.68
N GLY A 78 -15.45 -2.62 3.88
CA GLY A 78 -15.30 -1.51 4.81
C GLY A 78 -15.24 -2.03 6.24
N PHE A 79 -15.03 -1.13 7.18
CA PHE A 79 -15.05 -1.50 8.59
C PHE A 79 -15.60 -0.37 9.46
N PHE A 80 -16.34 -0.74 10.50
CA PHE A 80 -16.81 0.21 11.50
C PHE A 80 -15.62 0.71 12.32
N TYR A 81 -15.40 2.04 12.31
CA TYR A 81 -14.37 2.69 13.11
C TYR A 81 -14.94 3.49 14.29
N LYS A 82 -16.23 3.85 14.22
CA LYS A 82 -16.91 4.69 15.20
C LYS A 82 -18.38 4.35 15.24
N ALA A 83 -19.01 4.56 16.39
CA ALA A 83 -20.45 4.59 16.54
C ALA A 83 -20.84 5.61 17.62
N ASP A 84 -22.00 6.24 17.45
CA ASP A 84 -22.65 7.08 18.44
C ASP A 84 -24.02 6.49 18.84
N ASP A 85 -24.87 7.27 19.48
CA ASP A 85 -26.17 6.81 19.96
C ASP A 85 -27.13 6.41 18.83
N ASN A 86 -26.97 6.97 17.64
CA ASN A 86 -27.90 6.84 16.52
C ASN A 86 -27.31 6.11 15.32
N TYR A 87 -26.00 6.25 15.10
CA TYR A 87 -25.35 5.83 13.87
C TYR A 87 -24.07 5.06 14.09
N GLY A 88 -23.73 4.23 13.10
CA GLY A 88 -22.43 3.62 12.91
C GLY A 88 -21.74 4.24 11.68
N TYR A 89 -20.43 4.39 11.77
CA TYR A 89 -19.60 5.00 10.73
C TYR A 89 -18.58 3.99 10.20
N ILE A 90 -18.46 3.95 8.88
CA ILE A 90 -17.65 2.96 8.16
C ILE A 90 -16.64 3.69 7.30
N ILE A 91 -15.38 3.24 7.35
CA ILE A 91 -14.34 3.62 6.39
C ILE A 91 -14.32 2.60 5.25
N THR A 92 -14.19 3.11 4.02
CA THR A 92 -13.94 2.30 2.82
C THR A 92 -13.14 3.12 1.80
N ASN A 93 -12.85 2.55 0.63
CA ASN A 93 -12.25 3.32 -0.46
C ASN A 93 -13.28 4.13 -1.25
N ASN A 94 -12.85 5.28 -1.78
CA ASN A 94 -13.66 6.10 -2.67
C ASN A 94 -14.09 5.32 -3.92
N HIS A 95 -13.16 4.65 -4.61
CA HIS A 95 -13.46 3.91 -5.84
C HIS A 95 -14.49 2.77 -5.67
N VAL A 96 -14.75 2.32 -4.42
CA VAL A 96 -15.80 1.33 -4.13
C VAL A 96 -17.19 1.94 -4.24
N VAL A 97 -17.34 3.22 -3.87
CA VAL A 97 -18.64 3.92 -3.81
C VAL A 97 -18.78 5.07 -4.81
N GLU A 98 -17.75 5.34 -5.60
CA GLU A 98 -17.70 6.39 -6.61
C GLU A 98 -18.88 6.26 -7.59
N ASP A 99 -19.52 7.38 -7.92
CA ASP A 99 -20.67 7.46 -8.83
C ASP A 99 -21.88 6.57 -8.46
N SER A 100 -21.92 6.00 -7.25
CA SER A 100 -23.03 5.14 -6.84
C SER A 100 -24.27 5.95 -6.48
N THR A 101 -25.44 5.41 -6.85
CA THR A 101 -26.74 5.95 -6.48
C THR A 101 -27.33 5.22 -5.26
N LYS A 102 -26.79 4.05 -4.96
CA LYS A 102 -27.21 3.23 -3.81
C LYS A 102 -26.01 2.46 -3.28
N VAL A 103 -25.85 2.46 -1.96
CA VAL A 103 -24.84 1.67 -1.26
C VAL A 103 -25.56 0.84 -0.18
N ASP A 104 -25.36 -0.47 -0.24
CA ASP A 104 -25.79 -1.40 0.79
C ASP A 104 -24.55 -2.03 1.43
N ILE A 105 -24.61 -2.25 2.74
CA ILE A 105 -23.58 -3.02 3.46
C ILE A 105 -24.17 -4.30 4.01
N THR A 106 -23.36 -5.34 4.07
CA THR A 106 -23.72 -6.59 4.78
C THR A 106 -22.70 -6.81 5.90
N THR A 107 -23.21 -6.95 7.12
CA THR A 107 -22.41 -7.17 8.33
C THR A 107 -21.94 -8.63 8.44
N ALA A 108 -20.96 -8.90 9.29
CA ALA A 108 -20.49 -10.26 9.59
C ALA A 108 -21.62 -11.20 10.09
N ALA A 109 -22.68 -10.64 10.69
CA ALA A 109 -23.87 -11.37 11.10
C ALA A 109 -24.85 -11.66 9.95
N GLY A 110 -24.53 -11.21 8.71
CA GLY A 110 -25.39 -11.42 7.53
C GLY A 110 -26.53 -10.41 7.40
N GLN A 111 -26.59 -9.37 8.22
CA GLN A 111 -27.59 -8.31 8.11
C GLN A 111 -27.19 -7.35 6.97
N THR A 112 -28.10 -7.13 6.02
CA THR A 112 -27.92 -6.14 4.96
C THR A 112 -28.73 -4.88 5.29
N VAL A 113 -28.07 -3.72 5.26
CA VAL A 113 -28.67 -2.39 5.49
C VAL A 113 -28.17 -1.40 4.46
N SER A 114 -29.00 -0.40 4.18
CA SER A 114 -28.60 0.71 3.27
C SER A 114 -27.70 1.69 4.01
N ALA A 115 -26.67 2.16 3.34
CA ALA A 115 -25.71 3.12 3.85
C ALA A 115 -25.81 4.46 3.11
N THR A 116 -25.57 5.55 3.83
CA THR A 116 -25.44 6.89 3.27
C THR A 116 -23.98 7.24 3.14
N VAL A 117 -23.53 7.69 1.98
CA VAL A 117 -22.18 8.24 1.79
C VAL A 117 -22.18 9.65 2.39
N LEU A 118 -21.42 9.88 3.46
CA LEU A 118 -21.25 11.21 4.09
C LEU A 118 -20.30 12.08 3.30
N GLY A 119 -19.24 11.47 2.79
CA GLY A 119 -18.25 12.13 1.96
C GLY A 119 -17.27 11.12 1.37
N ALA A 120 -16.61 11.54 0.31
CA ALA A 120 -15.59 10.74 -0.39
C ALA A 120 -14.52 11.66 -0.96
N ASP A 121 -13.30 11.18 -1.04
CA ASP A 121 -12.15 11.91 -1.56
C ASP A 121 -11.35 11.05 -2.54
N GLU A 122 -11.31 11.48 -3.80
CA GLU A 122 -10.64 10.77 -4.90
C GLU A 122 -9.12 10.66 -4.69
N TYR A 123 -8.50 11.68 -4.07
CA TYR A 123 -7.03 11.74 -3.94
C TYR A 123 -6.48 10.83 -2.85
N SER A 124 -7.17 10.72 -1.72
CA SER A 124 -6.80 9.77 -0.67
C SER A 124 -7.42 8.39 -0.90
N ASP A 125 -8.32 8.26 -1.88
CA ASP A 125 -9.12 7.05 -2.14
C ASP A 125 -9.90 6.58 -0.91
N ILE A 126 -10.44 7.51 -0.11
CA ILE A 126 -11.19 7.24 1.13
C ILE A 126 -12.62 7.75 1.01
N ALA A 127 -13.57 6.98 1.54
CA ALA A 127 -14.96 7.36 1.74
C ALA A 127 -15.44 7.01 3.14
N VAL A 128 -16.38 7.79 3.65
CA VAL A 128 -17.08 7.57 4.93
C VAL A 128 -18.55 7.28 4.67
N LEU A 129 -19.02 6.16 5.21
CA LEU A 129 -20.43 5.78 5.16
C LEU A 129 -21.05 5.84 6.54
N GLN A 130 -22.36 6.08 6.56
CA GLN A 130 -23.19 6.08 7.76
C GLN A 130 -24.34 5.07 7.62
N VAL A 131 -24.59 4.32 8.69
CA VAL A 131 -25.71 3.38 8.81
C VAL A 131 -26.41 3.54 10.15
N SER A 132 -27.58 2.92 10.33
CA SER A 132 -28.22 2.83 11.65
C SER A 132 -27.29 2.14 12.67
N LYS A 133 -27.29 2.62 13.90
CA LYS A 133 -26.56 2.05 15.03
C LYS A 133 -26.84 0.55 15.23
N ASP A 134 -28.04 0.10 14.93
CA ASP A 134 -28.48 -1.30 15.10
C ASP A 134 -27.67 -2.30 14.24
N ALA A 135 -26.98 -1.79 13.20
CA ALA A 135 -26.10 -2.61 12.36
C ALA A 135 -24.70 -2.81 12.97
N VAL A 136 -24.33 -2.02 13.98
CA VAL A 136 -22.97 -2.02 14.55
C VAL A 136 -22.87 -3.07 15.65
N THR A 137 -22.04 -4.08 15.43
CA THR A 137 -21.72 -5.09 16.45
C THR A 137 -20.51 -4.67 17.29
N VAL A 138 -19.44 -4.24 16.62
CA VAL A 138 -18.19 -3.79 17.23
C VAL A 138 -17.51 -2.77 16.28
N THR A 139 -16.71 -1.88 16.84
CA THR A 139 -15.86 -0.96 16.07
C THR A 139 -14.41 -1.44 16.14
N ALA A 140 -13.67 -1.29 15.05
CA ALA A 140 -12.25 -1.57 15.01
C ALA A 140 -11.46 -0.54 15.83
N GLU A 141 -10.40 -0.99 16.48
CA GLU A 141 -9.44 -0.12 17.16
C GLU A 141 -8.47 0.48 16.15
N ILE A 142 -8.30 1.80 16.19
CA ILE A 142 -7.38 2.53 15.29
C ILE A 142 -6.00 2.54 15.92
N GLY A 143 -5.00 2.06 15.18
CA GLY A 143 -3.60 2.00 15.58
C GLY A 143 -2.77 3.18 15.08
N ASP A 144 -1.47 2.95 14.93
CA ASP A 144 -0.47 3.94 14.54
C ASP A 144 0.53 3.29 13.56
N SER A 145 0.42 3.61 12.27
CA SER A 145 1.29 3.03 11.23
C SER A 145 2.71 3.60 11.26
N THR A 146 2.94 4.73 11.92
CA THR A 146 4.28 5.33 12.04
C THR A 146 5.23 4.49 12.88
N LYS A 147 4.69 3.59 13.69
CA LYS A 147 5.44 2.63 14.51
C LYS A 147 5.74 1.32 13.79
N SER A 148 5.16 1.11 12.62
CA SER A 148 5.34 -0.13 11.85
C SER A 148 6.73 -0.22 11.24
N LEU A 149 7.34 -1.40 11.33
CA LEU A 149 8.65 -1.70 10.78
C LEU A 149 8.55 -2.74 9.66
N VAL A 150 9.50 -2.69 8.73
CA VAL A 150 9.63 -3.74 7.71
C VAL A 150 9.87 -5.09 8.39
N GLY A 151 9.07 -6.08 8.04
CA GLY A 151 9.08 -7.41 8.65
C GLY A 151 8.01 -7.63 9.72
N ASP A 152 7.30 -6.57 10.17
CA ASP A 152 6.20 -6.71 11.12
C ASP A 152 5.08 -7.56 10.51
N THR A 153 4.58 -8.49 11.28
CA THR A 153 3.44 -9.32 10.89
C THR A 153 2.16 -8.48 10.86
N ILE A 154 1.42 -8.63 9.77
CA ILE A 154 0.13 -7.97 9.53
C ILE A 154 -0.90 -8.97 9.03
N PHE A 155 -2.16 -8.58 9.13
CA PHE A 155 -3.26 -9.27 8.45
C PHE A 155 -4.27 -8.25 7.93
N THR A 156 -5.05 -8.68 6.94
CA THR A 156 -6.19 -7.93 6.42
C THR A 156 -7.42 -8.81 6.40
N VAL A 157 -8.58 -8.20 6.58
CA VAL A 157 -9.89 -8.86 6.49
C VAL A 157 -10.67 -8.19 5.37
N GLY A 158 -11.21 -8.99 4.46
CA GLY A 158 -11.94 -8.47 3.32
C GLY A 158 -12.89 -9.46 2.68
N SER A 159 -13.46 -9.10 1.54
CA SER A 159 -14.49 -9.89 0.85
C SER A 159 -14.06 -10.13 -0.61
N PRO A 160 -12.98 -10.90 -0.84
CA PRO A 160 -12.49 -11.15 -2.19
C PRO A 160 -13.58 -11.84 -3.02
N LEU A 161 -13.72 -11.40 -4.28
CA LEU A 161 -14.66 -11.97 -5.25
C LEU A 161 -16.15 -11.91 -4.85
N GLY A 162 -16.51 -11.18 -3.79
CA GLY A 162 -17.89 -10.93 -3.42
C GLY A 162 -18.33 -11.54 -2.08
N ILE A 163 -19.65 -11.52 -1.84
CA ILE A 163 -20.27 -11.84 -0.56
C ILE A 163 -20.02 -13.29 -0.10
N ASP A 164 -19.88 -14.24 -1.03
CA ASP A 164 -19.63 -15.66 -0.71
C ASP A 164 -18.29 -15.89 0.00
N TYR A 165 -17.36 -14.96 -0.14
CA TYR A 165 -16.04 -14.99 0.51
C TYR A 165 -15.86 -13.86 1.52
N MET A 166 -16.96 -13.31 2.02
CA MET A 166 -16.95 -12.25 3.01
C MET A 166 -16.13 -12.64 4.23
N ASN A 167 -15.38 -11.64 4.78
CA ASN A 167 -14.51 -11.80 5.94
C ASN A 167 -13.36 -12.81 5.74
N SER A 168 -12.89 -13.00 4.50
CA SER A 168 -11.64 -13.71 4.25
C SER A 168 -10.45 -12.98 4.85
N VAL A 169 -9.53 -13.73 5.45
CA VAL A 169 -8.34 -13.20 6.08
C VAL A 169 -7.11 -13.54 5.27
N SER A 170 -6.26 -12.55 5.00
CA SER A 170 -4.91 -12.73 4.45
C SER A 170 -3.88 -12.25 5.45
N LYS A 171 -2.82 -13.05 5.66
CA LYS A 171 -1.68 -12.73 6.53
C LYS A 171 -0.46 -12.44 5.69
N GLY A 172 0.39 -11.53 6.14
CA GLY A 172 1.67 -11.19 5.54
C GLY A 172 2.53 -10.36 6.48
N ILE A 173 3.45 -9.61 5.88
CA ILE A 173 4.33 -8.67 6.58
C ILE A 173 4.29 -7.29 5.92
N ILE A 174 4.74 -6.28 6.64
CA ILE A 174 5.13 -4.99 6.05
C ILE A 174 6.40 -5.23 5.21
N SER A 175 6.29 -5.09 3.90
CA SER A 175 7.42 -5.23 2.95
C SER A 175 8.14 -3.90 2.71
N GLY A 176 7.51 -2.79 3.03
CA GLY A 176 8.09 -1.44 2.94
C GLY A 176 7.20 -0.39 3.57
N THR A 177 7.84 0.56 4.24
CA THR A 177 7.23 1.80 4.73
C THR A 177 7.62 2.93 3.78
N ASP A 178 6.92 4.06 3.78
CA ASP A 178 7.23 5.24 2.96
C ASP A 178 7.41 4.96 1.45
N ARG A 179 6.63 4.02 0.90
CA ARG A 179 6.60 3.78 -0.53
C ARG A 179 5.74 4.83 -1.20
N THR A 180 6.23 5.37 -2.33
CA THR A 180 5.46 6.29 -3.15
C THR A 180 5.06 5.56 -4.44
N VAL A 181 3.75 5.45 -4.67
CA VAL A 181 3.18 4.84 -5.88
C VAL A 181 2.48 5.88 -6.73
N THR A 182 2.48 5.68 -8.04
CA THR A 182 1.72 6.54 -8.96
C THR A 182 0.31 5.99 -9.10
N VAL A 183 -0.69 6.83 -8.81
CA VAL A 183 -2.11 6.50 -8.98
C VAL A 183 -2.64 7.31 -10.16
N SER A 184 -3.36 6.66 -11.07
CA SER A 184 -4.06 7.32 -12.16
C SER A 184 -5.45 7.71 -11.70
N LEU A 185 -5.76 9.00 -11.71
CA LEU A 185 -7.07 9.57 -11.41
C LEU A 185 -7.68 10.15 -12.70
N THR A 186 -8.96 10.46 -12.66
CA THR A 186 -9.64 11.17 -13.75
C THR A 186 -8.99 12.55 -13.98
N SER A 187 -8.50 13.18 -12.91
CA SER A 187 -7.79 14.46 -12.91
C SER A 187 -6.29 14.37 -13.29
N GLY A 188 -5.79 13.19 -13.65
CA GLY A 188 -4.40 12.92 -14.02
C GLY A 188 -3.62 12.13 -12.95
N ALA A 189 -2.33 11.90 -13.21
CA ALA A 189 -1.49 11.14 -12.29
C ALA A 189 -1.22 11.88 -10.97
N PHE A 190 -1.19 11.09 -9.90
CA PHE A 190 -0.92 11.55 -8.54
C PHE A 190 0.01 10.55 -7.84
N LEU A 191 0.89 11.02 -6.95
CA LEU A 191 1.71 10.16 -6.11
C LEU A 191 1.07 10.04 -4.72
N MET A 192 0.94 8.81 -4.25
CA MET A 192 0.42 8.50 -2.92
C MET A 192 1.48 7.78 -2.09
N ASN A 193 1.61 8.15 -0.82
CA ASN A 193 2.43 7.44 0.14
C ASN A 193 1.67 6.23 0.68
N VAL A 194 2.31 5.05 0.72
CA VAL A 194 1.65 3.79 1.04
C VAL A 194 2.55 2.86 1.88
N LEU A 195 1.92 1.95 2.60
CA LEU A 195 2.54 0.76 3.14
C LEU A 195 2.54 -0.32 2.05
N GLN A 196 3.71 -0.89 1.76
CA GLN A 196 3.85 -2.07 0.92
C GLN A 196 3.72 -3.32 1.79
N ILE A 197 2.94 -4.29 1.34
CA ILE A 197 2.69 -5.55 2.03
C ILE A 197 2.78 -6.74 1.06
N ASP A 198 2.96 -7.95 1.58
CA ASP A 198 2.92 -9.19 0.81
C ASP A 198 1.67 -10.05 1.10
N ALA A 199 0.78 -9.57 1.98
CA ALA A 199 -0.54 -10.17 2.14
C ALA A 199 -1.31 -10.08 0.82
N SER A 200 -2.02 -11.15 0.46
CA SER A 200 -2.78 -11.23 -0.78
C SER A 200 -3.91 -10.19 -0.81
N ILE A 201 -3.83 -9.23 -1.71
CA ILE A 201 -4.87 -8.25 -1.99
C ILE A 201 -5.50 -8.59 -3.34
N ASN A 202 -6.80 -8.83 -3.34
CA ASN A 202 -7.61 -9.22 -4.50
C ASN A 202 -8.82 -8.29 -4.66
N PRO A 203 -9.45 -8.23 -5.84
CA PRO A 203 -10.70 -7.50 -6.03
C PRO A 203 -11.75 -7.88 -4.97
N GLY A 204 -12.27 -6.89 -4.27
CA GLY A 204 -13.18 -7.04 -3.13
C GLY A 204 -12.53 -6.80 -1.76
N ASN A 205 -11.19 -6.85 -1.62
CA ASN A 205 -10.51 -6.47 -0.38
C ASN A 205 -10.34 -4.94 -0.24
N SER A 206 -10.49 -4.17 -1.32
CA SER A 206 -10.42 -2.70 -1.29
C SER A 206 -11.34 -2.12 -0.22
N GLY A 207 -10.81 -1.21 0.61
CA GLY A 207 -11.49 -0.58 1.73
C GLY A 207 -11.44 -1.37 3.03
N GLY A 208 -10.90 -2.59 3.01
CA GLY A 208 -10.72 -3.42 4.20
C GLY A 208 -9.58 -2.93 5.11
N PRO A 209 -9.64 -3.26 6.42
CA PRO A 209 -8.60 -2.88 7.36
C PRO A 209 -7.32 -3.68 7.14
N LEU A 210 -6.18 -3.01 7.19
CA LEU A 210 -4.87 -3.60 7.42
C LEU A 210 -4.55 -3.51 8.91
N CYS A 211 -4.34 -4.65 9.56
CA CYS A 211 -4.16 -4.72 11.01
C CYS A 211 -2.78 -5.22 11.41
N ASN A 212 -2.27 -4.73 12.52
CA ASN A 212 -1.11 -5.28 13.21
C ASN A 212 -1.49 -6.52 14.04
N ILE A 213 -0.51 -7.17 14.67
CA ILE A 213 -0.71 -8.37 15.49
C ILE A 213 -1.58 -8.15 16.74
N ASN A 214 -1.82 -6.90 17.16
CA ASN A 214 -2.72 -6.58 18.27
C ASN A 214 -4.19 -6.49 17.83
N GLY A 215 -4.45 -6.45 16.51
CA GLY A 215 -5.77 -6.22 15.93
C GLY A 215 -6.11 -4.73 15.77
N GLU A 216 -5.12 -3.85 15.86
CA GLU A 216 -5.27 -2.42 15.63
C GLU A 216 -5.13 -2.12 14.13
N VAL A 217 -6.02 -1.28 13.58
CA VAL A 217 -6.00 -0.90 12.18
C VAL A 217 -4.90 0.13 11.93
N ILE A 218 -3.91 -0.23 11.12
CA ILE A 218 -2.77 0.62 10.74
C ILE A 218 -2.86 1.11 9.29
N GLY A 219 -3.88 0.72 8.54
CA GLY A 219 -4.09 1.19 7.16
C GLY A 219 -5.36 0.65 6.54
N VAL A 220 -5.64 1.12 5.32
CA VAL A 220 -6.78 0.70 4.49
C VAL A 220 -6.25 0.11 3.19
N THR A 221 -6.57 -1.15 2.90
CA THR A 221 -6.12 -1.83 1.68
C THR A 221 -6.77 -1.24 0.43
N SER A 222 -6.03 -1.10 -0.67
CA SER A 222 -6.57 -0.59 -1.93
C SER A 222 -5.98 -1.33 -3.14
N MET A 223 -6.85 -1.94 -3.94
CA MET A 223 -6.50 -2.56 -5.22
C MET A 223 -6.17 -1.54 -6.32
N LYS A 224 -6.66 -0.30 -6.22
CA LYS A 224 -6.34 0.78 -7.17
C LYS A 224 -4.83 1.08 -7.21
N LEU A 225 -4.11 0.72 -6.16
CA LEU A 225 -2.67 0.94 -5.99
C LEU A 225 -1.82 -0.24 -6.48
N VAL A 226 -2.43 -1.36 -6.85
CA VAL A 226 -1.73 -2.59 -7.26
C VAL A 226 -1.54 -2.59 -8.77
N ASP A 227 -0.32 -2.85 -9.22
CA ASP A 227 -0.08 -3.22 -10.62
C ASP A 227 -0.45 -4.69 -10.82
N SER A 228 -1.48 -4.96 -11.61
CA SER A 228 -2.00 -6.31 -11.87
C SER A 228 -0.99 -7.26 -12.54
N SER A 229 0.15 -6.74 -13.00
CA SER A 229 1.24 -7.53 -13.60
C SER A 229 2.22 -8.07 -12.56
N VAL A 230 2.12 -7.65 -11.28
CA VAL A 230 3.06 -8.02 -10.22
C VAL A 230 2.33 -8.78 -9.12
N GLU A 231 2.61 -10.08 -9.00
CA GLU A 231 2.09 -10.93 -7.92
C GLU A 231 2.88 -10.73 -6.62
N GLY A 232 2.19 -10.88 -5.47
CA GLY A 232 2.82 -10.81 -4.14
C GLY A 232 3.18 -9.39 -3.68
N MET A 233 2.63 -8.36 -4.33
CA MET A 233 2.80 -6.97 -3.92
C MET A 233 1.44 -6.33 -3.70
N GLY A 234 1.12 -6.03 -2.46
CA GLY A 234 -0.07 -5.28 -2.06
C GLY A 234 0.28 -3.93 -1.46
N PHE A 235 -0.70 -3.05 -1.41
CA PHE A 235 -0.54 -1.72 -0.82
C PHE A 235 -1.73 -1.37 0.09
N ALA A 236 -1.43 -0.58 1.12
CA ALA A 236 -2.43 0.01 1.98
C ALA A 236 -2.12 1.48 2.23
N ILE A 237 -3.17 2.27 2.36
CA ILE A 237 -3.09 3.70 2.70
C ILE A 237 -2.84 3.78 4.21
N PRO A 238 -1.75 4.43 4.67
CA PRO A 238 -1.44 4.56 6.09
C PRO A 238 -2.57 5.23 6.88
N ILE A 239 -2.83 4.76 8.08
CA ILE A 239 -3.94 5.27 8.90
C ILE A 239 -3.80 6.76 9.23
N GLU A 240 -2.57 7.29 9.31
CA GLU A 240 -2.27 8.71 9.54
C GLU A 240 -2.68 9.60 8.36
N ILE A 241 -2.83 9.02 7.16
CA ILE A 241 -3.39 9.71 5.98
C ILE A 241 -4.91 9.58 5.98
N VAL A 242 -5.42 8.42 6.41
CA VAL A 242 -6.85 8.11 6.42
C VAL A 242 -7.61 8.96 7.42
N MET A 243 -7.18 9.00 8.68
CA MET A 243 -7.97 9.61 9.77
C MET A 243 -8.21 11.11 9.60
N PRO A 244 -7.23 11.96 9.22
CA PRO A 244 -7.49 13.37 8.97
C PRO A 244 -8.46 13.62 7.82
N THR A 245 -8.49 12.72 6.82
CA THR A 245 -9.47 12.76 5.74
C THR A 245 -10.86 12.38 6.26
N VAL A 246 -10.93 11.28 7.03
CA VAL A 246 -12.19 10.77 7.63
C VAL A 246 -12.88 11.84 8.48
N GLU A 247 -12.13 12.57 9.33
CA GLU A 247 -12.67 13.64 10.19
C GLU A 247 -13.41 14.71 9.40
N LYS A 248 -12.90 15.11 8.22
CA LYS A 248 -13.56 16.06 7.33
C LYS A 248 -14.78 15.47 6.63
N LEU A 249 -14.61 14.27 6.06
CA LEU A 249 -15.68 13.60 5.32
C LEU A 249 -16.86 13.24 6.23
N GLU A 250 -16.63 12.92 7.51
CA GLU A 250 -17.69 12.63 8.48
C GLU A 250 -18.60 13.82 8.72
N THR A 251 -18.06 15.04 8.70
CA THR A 251 -18.82 16.28 8.87
C THR A 251 -19.40 16.81 7.56
N GLY A 252 -19.13 16.13 6.44
CA GLY A 252 -19.52 16.59 5.10
C GLY A 252 -18.66 17.74 4.57
N GLU A 253 -17.52 18.00 5.21
CA GLU A 253 -16.55 18.99 4.75
C GLU A 253 -15.72 18.42 3.59
N ALA A 254 -15.49 19.26 2.57
CA ALA A 254 -14.61 18.91 1.48
C ALA A 254 -13.13 18.87 1.94
N VAL A 255 -12.37 17.92 1.44
CA VAL A 255 -10.92 17.88 1.65
C VAL A 255 -10.27 18.87 0.70
N GLU A 256 -10.11 20.11 1.17
CA GLU A 256 -9.49 21.17 0.38
C GLU A 256 -7.99 20.90 0.18
N ARG A 257 -7.54 21.12 -1.07
CA ARG A 257 -6.13 21.03 -1.44
C ARG A 257 -5.67 22.29 -2.13
N PRO A 258 -4.41 22.73 -1.90
CA PRO A 258 -3.87 23.90 -2.58
C PRO A 258 -3.93 23.74 -4.10
N TYR A 259 -4.30 24.82 -4.78
CA TYR A 259 -4.44 24.86 -6.22
C TYR A 259 -3.55 25.94 -6.84
N LEU A 260 -2.77 25.56 -7.84
CA LEU A 260 -1.87 26.47 -8.55
C LEU A 260 -2.56 27.21 -9.71
N GLY A 261 -3.62 26.66 -10.28
CA GLY A 261 -4.34 27.22 -11.42
C GLY A 261 -3.54 27.18 -12.71
N VAL A 262 -3.03 25.99 -13.05
CA VAL A 262 -2.11 25.80 -14.18
C VAL A 262 -2.34 24.44 -14.83
N SER A 263 -2.33 24.41 -16.18
CA SER A 263 -2.19 23.16 -16.95
C SER A 263 -0.70 22.88 -17.18
N MET A 264 -0.29 21.65 -16.95
CA MET A 264 1.12 21.27 -16.90
C MET A 264 1.37 19.93 -17.60
N LEU A 265 2.59 19.76 -18.11
CA LEU A 265 3.11 18.49 -18.61
C LEU A 265 4.52 18.25 -18.03
N SER A 266 4.88 17.00 -17.82
CA SER A 266 6.27 16.65 -17.48
C SER A 266 7.19 16.92 -18.67
N VAL A 267 8.45 17.26 -18.42
CA VAL A 267 9.46 17.48 -19.48
C VAL A 267 9.57 16.27 -20.40
N ASP A 268 9.40 15.06 -19.87
CA ASP A 268 9.45 13.80 -20.63
C ASP A 268 8.29 13.62 -21.63
N ASP A 269 7.20 14.36 -21.46
CA ASP A 269 6.01 14.28 -22.33
C ASP A 269 6.26 15.04 -23.66
N THR A 270 7.36 14.80 -24.32
CA THR A 270 7.87 15.55 -25.47
C THR A 270 6.86 15.69 -26.61
N TRP A 271 6.10 14.64 -26.91
CA TRP A 271 5.04 14.66 -27.92
C TRP A 271 3.88 15.61 -27.56
N GLN A 272 3.45 15.59 -26.31
CA GLN A 272 2.39 16.47 -25.83
C GLN A 272 2.86 17.94 -25.78
N LEU A 273 4.10 18.18 -25.36
CA LEU A 273 4.74 19.51 -25.39
C LEU A 273 4.80 20.06 -26.82
N TYR A 274 5.25 19.25 -27.78
CA TYR A 274 5.26 19.64 -29.20
C TYR A 274 3.86 20.04 -29.70
N ARG A 275 2.83 19.27 -29.39
CA ARG A 275 1.44 19.58 -29.76
C ARG A 275 0.93 20.88 -29.16
N ASN A 276 1.46 21.29 -28.02
CA ASN A 276 1.15 22.54 -27.33
C ASN A 276 2.04 23.70 -27.77
N GLY A 277 2.90 23.49 -28.79
CA GLY A 277 3.80 24.51 -29.33
C GLY A 277 4.95 24.87 -28.41
N ILE A 278 5.41 23.92 -27.59
CA ILE A 278 6.57 24.05 -26.70
C ILE A 278 7.68 23.14 -27.22
N TYR A 279 8.84 23.74 -27.44
CA TYR A 279 10.05 23.09 -27.92
C TYR A 279 11.12 23.25 -26.85
N LEU A 280 11.52 22.14 -26.24
CA LEU A 280 12.57 22.13 -25.23
C LEU A 280 13.91 21.75 -25.87
N ASP A 281 15.00 22.28 -25.31
CA ASP A 281 16.33 21.84 -25.68
C ASP A 281 16.58 20.40 -25.22
N GLU A 282 17.45 19.66 -25.92
CA GLU A 282 17.82 18.27 -25.56
C GLU A 282 18.38 18.14 -24.14
N ASN A 283 18.93 19.23 -23.58
CA ASN A 283 19.47 19.29 -22.22
C ASN A 283 18.52 20.00 -21.24
N ALA A 284 17.22 20.08 -21.55
CA ALA A 284 16.27 20.65 -20.60
C ALA A 284 16.30 19.84 -19.28
N PRO A 285 16.36 20.50 -18.13
CA PRO A 285 16.38 19.82 -16.86
C PRO A 285 15.03 19.12 -16.60
N ASP A 286 15.08 18.09 -15.76
CA ASP A 286 13.85 17.47 -15.22
C ASP A 286 12.94 18.54 -14.61
N GLY A 287 11.65 18.39 -14.82
CA GLY A 287 10.69 19.35 -14.31
C GLY A 287 9.32 19.23 -14.90
N VAL A 288 8.52 20.24 -14.64
CA VAL A 288 7.13 20.35 -15.11
C VAL A 288 6.96 21.65 -15.88
N VAL A 289 6.52 21.54 -17.13
CA VAL A 289 6.35 22.66 -18.06
C VAL A 289 4.94 23.23 -17.93
N ILE A 290 4.83 24.55 -17.76
CA ILE A 290 3.55 25.25 -17.77
C ILE A 290 3.04 25.36 -19.21
N ILE A 291 1.85 24.79 -19.47
CA ILE A 291 1.15 24.85 -20.77
C ILE A 291 0.25 26.07 -20.83
N SER A 292 -0.47 26.35 -19.75
CA SER A 292 -1.33 27.51 -19.61
C SER A 292 -1.54 27.84 -18.14
N THR A 293 -1.85 29.09 -17.86
CA THR A 293 -2.24 29.57 -16.53
C THR A 293 -3.66 30.09 -16.57
N GLU A 294 -4.40 29.87 -15.49
CA GLU A 294 -5.70 30.48 -15.30
C GLU A 294 -5.56 31.94 -14.83
N ASN A 295 -6.44 32.80 -15.28
CA ASN A 295 -6.45 34.19 -14.81
C ASN A 295 -6.68 34.24 -13.29
N ASP A 296 -5.98 35.15 -12.62
CA ASP A 296 -6.06 35.34 -11.15
C ASP A 296 -5.72 34.10 -10.33
N SER A 297 -5.00 33.15 -10.93
CA SER A 297 -4.48 31.97 -10.22
C SER A 297 -3.21 32.31 -9.41
N PRO A 298 -2.90 31.51 -8.36
CA PRO A 298 -1.66 31.66 -7.61
C PRO A 298 -0.41 31.76 -8.49
N VAL A 299 -0.32 30.90 -9.52
CA VAL A 299 0.80 30.87 -10.47
C VAL A 299 0.83 32.13 -11.35
N ALA A 300 -0.32 32.57 -11.88
CA ALA A 300 -0.40 33.78 -12.71
C ALA A 300 -0.07 35.03 -11.90
N ASN A 301 -0.55 35.14 -10.66
CA ASN A 301 -0.27 36.26 -9.76
C ASN A 301 1.21 36.32 -9.36
N ALA A 302 1.91 35.18 -9.32
CA ALA A 302 3.33 35.08 -9.09
C ALA A 302 4.17 35.38 -10.36
N GLY A 303 3.53 35.62 -11.51
CA GLY A 303 4.19 35.98 -12.77
C GLY A 303 4.80 34.82 -13.56
N LEU A 304 4.43 33.56 -13.23
CA LEU A 304 4.76 32.43 -14.07
C LEU A 304 3.83 32.36 -15.28
N LYS A 305 4.33 31.80 -16.37
CA LYS A 305 3.62 31.78 -17.65
C LYS A 305 3.94 30.53 -18.47
N LYS A 306 3.22 30.35 -19.55
CA LYS A 306 3.47 29.27 -20.53
C LYS A 306 4.96 29.22 -20.93
N GLY A 307 5.53 28.02 -20.92
CA GLY A 307 6.91 27.70 -21.27
C GLY A 307 7.87 27.71 -20.08
N ASP A 308 7.48 28.18 -18.89
CA ASP A 308 8.29 28.05 -17.68
C ASP A 308 8.38 26.58 -17.27
N ILE A 309 9.56 26.15 -16.82
CA ILE A 309 9.81 24.80 -16.31
C ILE A 309 9.97 24.89 -14.79
N ILE A 310 9.03 24.37 -14.03
CA ILE A 310 9.14 24.26 -12.56
C ILE A 310 10.06 23.09 -12.24
N THR A 311 11.13 23.35 -11.49
CA THR A 311 12.17 22.37 -11.15
C THR A 311 12.20 22.02 -9.67
N LYS A 312 11.76 22.92 -8.76
CA LYS A 312 11.71 22.64 -7.31
C LYS A 312 10.53 23.38 -6.66
N ILE A 313 10.03 22.79 -5.57
CA ILE A 313 9.16 23.46 -4.59
C ILE A 313 9.78 23.27 -3.21
N ASP A 314 10.02 24.38 -2.49
CA ASP A 314 10.69 24.43 -1.17
C ASP A 314 11.99 23.61 -1.14
N GLY A 315 12.80 23.74 -2.17
CA GLY A 315 14.06 23.03 -2.32
C GLY A 315 13.94 21.56 -2.75
N THR A 316 12.74 20.99 -2.77
CA THR A 316 12.49 19.60 -3.20
C THR A 316 12.38 19.54 -4.73
N SER A 317 13.20 18.71 -5.37
CA SER A 317 13.21 18.55 -6.83
C SER A 317 11.89 17.95 -7.36
N ILE A 318 11.44 18.50 -8.49
CA ILE A 318 10.25 18.11 -9.24
C ILE A 318 10.72 17.49 -10.55
N ASN A 319 10.24 16.28 -10.85
CA ASN A 319 10.52 15.58 -12.11
C ASN A 319 9.24 15.17 -12.87
N SER A 320 8.07 15.36 -12.27
CA SER A 320 6.79 15.01 -12.89
C SER A 320 5.63 15.80 -12.30
N VAL A 321 4.53 15.86 -13.04
CA VAL A 321 3.29 16.49 -12.55
C VAL A 321 2.78 15.79 -11.29
N ALA A 322 2.90 14.45 -11.22
CA ALA A 322 2.52 13.68 -10.04
C ALA A 322 3.36 14.05 -8.82
N LYS A 323 4.68 14.22 -8.99
CA LYS A 323 5.58 14.65 -7.91
C LYS A 323 5.28 16.08 -7.45
N LEU A 324 4.97 16.97 -8.38
CA LEU A 324 4.59 18.35 -8.04
C LEU A 324 3.33 18.34 -7.17
N ARG A 325 2.27 17.64 -7.57
CA ARG A 325 1.03 17.52 -6.80
C ARG A 325 1.27 16.92 -5.41
N TYR A 326 2.06 15.85 -5.32
CA TYR A 326 2.40 15.22 -4.06
C TYR A 326 3.06 16.18 -3.06
N ILE A 327 3.96 17.04 -3.54
CA ILE A 327 4.62 18.04 -2.68
C ILE A 327 3.64 19.16 -2.34
N LEU A 328 2.90 19.66 -3.33
CA LEU A 328 1.93 20.73 -3.14
C LEU A 328 0.87 20.36 -2.09
N TYR A 329 0.36 19.13 -2.09
CA TYR A 329 -0.69 18.67 -1.19
C TYR A 329 -0.23 18.38 0.25
N LYS A 330 1.07 18.56 0.53
CA LYS A 330 1.59 18.60 1.92
C LYS A 330 1.40 19.96 2.59
N HIS A 331 1.03 20.97 1.82
CA HIS A 331 0.77 22.33 2.30
C HIS A 331 -0.73 22.56 2.48
N ALA A 332 -1.05 23.54 3.32
CA ALA A 332 -2.42 24.01 3.49
C ALA A 332 -2.75 25.15 2.52
N VAL A 333 -4.03 25.37 2.27
CA VAL A 333 -4.50 26.58 1.59
C VAL A 333 -4.15 27.78 2.44
N GLY A 334 -3.53 28.79 1.83
CA GLY A 334 -3.00 29.99 2.50
C GLY A 334 -1.49 29.95 2.75
N ASP A 335 -0.84 28.79 2.67
CA ASP A 335 0.61 28.70 2.81
C ASP A 335 1.33 29.40 1.65
N THR A 336 2.58 29.76 1.90
CA THR A 336 3.49 30.32 0.88
C THR A 336 4.60 29.33 0.59
N VAL A 337 4.75 28.95 -0.68
CA VAL A 337 5.82 28.05 -1.15
C VAL A 337 6.82 28.79 -2.02
N LYS A 338 8.07 28.35 -1.99
CA LYS A 338 9.12 28.83 -2.90
C LYS A 338 9.21 27.91 -4.10
N VAL A 339 9.07 28.47 -5.29
CA VAL A 339 9.10 27.73 -6.55
C VAL A 339 10.33 28.15 -7.35
N ASN A 340 11.24 27.21 -7.62
CA ASN A 340 12.32 27.40 -8.57
C ASN A 340 11.83 27.01 -9.96
N TYR A 341 12.12 27.87 -10.92
CA TYR A 341 11.73 27.64 -12.31
C TYR A 341 12.79 28.12 -13.29
N ILE A 342 12.74 27.61 -14.51
CA ILE A 342 13.59 28.04 -15.60
C ILE A 342 12.75 28.72 -16.66
N ARG A 343 13.20 29.90 -17.08
CA ARG A 343 12.67 30.70 -18.16
C ARG A 343 13.83 31.21 -19.02
N ASP A 344 13.76 31.02 -20.34
CA ASP A 344 14.80 31.47 -21.28
C ASP A 344 16.20 30.98 -20.84
N ASN A 345 16.31 29.71 -20.42
CA ASN A 345 17.53 29.05 -19.91
C ASN A 345 18.12 29.70 -18.66
N LYS A 346 17.36 30.51 -17.91
CA LYS A 346 17.78 31.13 -16.65
C LYS A 346 16.94 30.59 -15.48
N GLU A 347 17.65 30.10 -14.46
CA GLU A 347 16.99 29.72 -13.20
C GLU A 347 16.59 30.97 -12.42
N SER A 348 15.37 30.90 -11.86
CA SER A 348 14.79 31.95 -11.02
C SER A 348 13.97 31.32 -9.91
N GLU A 349 13.71 32.08 -8.85
CA GLU A 349 12.88 31.69 -7.72
C GLU A 349 11.75 32.71 -7.52
N VAL A 350 10.57 32.23 -7.18
CA VAL A 350 9.42 33.07 -6.83
C VAL A 350 8.65 32.45 -5.66
N SER A 351 8.09 33.30 -4.82
CA SER A 351 7.15 32.88 -3.76
C SER A 351 5.73 32.89 -4.27
N ILE A 352 5.00 31.81 -4.04
CA ILE A 352 3.60 31.66 -4.43
C ILE A 352 2.74 31.46 -3.18
N VAL A 353 1.76 32.32 -2.99
CA VAL A 353 0.72 32.12 -1.97
C VAL A 353 -0.35 31.17 -2.52
N LEU A 354 -0.57 30.06 -1.85
CA LEU A 354 -1.54 29.04 -2.22
C LEU A 354 -2.96 29.48 -1.85
N SER A 355 -3.43 30.58 -2.44
CA SER A 355 -4.66 31.30 -2.05
C SER A 355 -5.97 30.67 -2.53
N LYS A 356 -5.88 29.59 -3.32
CA LYS A 356 -7.06 28.87 -3.85
C LYS A 356 -6.99 27.41 -3.52
N SER A 357 -8.15 26.77 -3.39
CA SER A 357 -8.30 25.35 -3.18
C SER A 357 -9.00 24.66 -4.34
N VAL A 358 -8.75 23.35 -4.46
CA VAL A 358 -9.57 22.42 -5.21
C VAL A 358 -10.08 21.35 -4.25
N SER A 359 -11.36 21.03 -4.35
CA SER A 359 -12.00 19.89 -3.69
C SER A 359 -12.74 19.07 -4.72
N LYS A 360 -12.68 17.78 -4.62
CA LYS A 360 -13.45 16.83 -5.43
C LYS A 360 -14.04 15.75 -4.55
#